data_ec6cb8f9bcd44679bc8fe5333869a467
#
_entry.id   ec6cb8f9bcd44679bc8fe5333869a467
#
_cell.length_a   1.000
_cell.length_b   1.000
_cell.length_c   1.000
_cell.angle_alpha   90.00
_cell.angle_beta   90.00
_cell.angle_gamma   90.00
#
_symmetry.space_group_name_H-M   'P 1'
#
loop_
_entity.id
_entity.type
_entity.pdbx_description
1 polymer ?
#
loop_
_entity_poly.entity_id
_entity_poly.type
_entity_poly.pdbx_seq_one_letter_code
_entity_poly.pdbx_strand_id
1 'polypeptide(L)'
;MEKEYAIGIDLGGTSVKYALIDNEGVFYFQGKLPSKADESAEAVIGQLVTAINEAKAFAQEKGYKIDGIGIGTPGIVDCTNRVVLGGAENINGWENIHLADHIETETGLSALLGNDANLMGLGETMYGAGQGATHVVFLTVGTGIGGAVVIDGKLFNGYANRGTELGHVPLIANGEPCACGSVGCLEHYASTVSYTHLTLPTILLV
;
A
#
# COMPACT_ATOMS: atom_id res chain seq x y z
N MET A 1 4.25 14.45 -24.73
CA MET A 1 2.95 14.49 -24.00
C MET A 1 3.03 15.62 -22.98
N GLU A 2 1.94 16.25 -22.67
CA GLU A 2 1.87 17.21 -21.56
C GLU A 2 2.17 16.49 -20.25
N LYS A 3 2.90 17.12 -19.34
CA LYS A 3 3.19 16.52 -18.05
C LYS A 3 1.95 16.58 -17.15
N GLU A 4 1.53 15.44 -16.68
CA GLU A 4 0.46 15.27 -15.70
C GLU A 4 1.10 14.98 -14.35
N TYR A 5 0.64 15.63 -13.28
CA TYR A 5 1.22 15.49 -11.95
C TYR A 5 0.20 14.89 -10.98
N ALA A 6 0.64 13.97 -10.16
CA ALA A 6 -0.18 13.34 -9.13
C ALA A 6 0.57 13.27 -7.79
N ILE A 7 -0.19 13.26 -6.70
CA ILE A 7 0.35 12.96 -5.38
C ILE A 7 0.19 11.47 -5.12
N GLY A 8 1.30 10.77 -4.85
CA GLY A 8 1.30 9.39 -4.39
C GLY A 8 1.49 9.33 -2.89
N ILE A 9 0.69 8.51 -2.21
CA ILE A 9 0.75 8.26 -0.75
C ILE A 9 0.92 6.77 -0.51
N ASP A 10 1.89 6.42 0.35
CA ASP A 10 2.11 5.09 0.90
C ASP A 10 1.88 5.14 2.41
N LEU A 11 0.73 4.64 2.87
CA LEU A 11 0.38 4.53 4.29
C LEU A 11 0.89 3.21 4.84
N GLY A 12 1.87 3.26 5.71
CA GLY A 12 2.32 2.11 6.48
C GLY A 12 1.98 2.24 7.96
N GLY A 13 2.15 1.16 8.72
CA GLY A 13 1.85 1.12 10.15
C GLY A 13 2.65 2.11 11.02
N THR A 14 3.81 2.59 10.55
CA THR A 14 4.65 3.53 11.32
C THR A 14 4.83 4.88 10.64
N SER A 15 4.61 4.97 9.34
CA SER A 15 4.86 6.20 8.58
C SER A 15 3.97 6.31 7.35
N VAL A 16 3.67 7.55 7.00
CA VAL A 16 3.10 7.97 5.71
C VAL A 16 4.26 8.48 4.87
N LYS A 17 4.54 7.84 3.73
CA LYS A 17 5.44 8.37 2.71
C LYS A 17 4.60 9.00 1.61
N TYR A 18 5.08 10.08 1.04
CA TYR A 18 4.35 10.78 0.00
C TYR A 18 5.29 11.46 -0.99
N ALA A 19 4.79 11.62 -2.21
CA ALA A 19 5.56 12.23 -3.28
C ALA A 19 4.65 12.96 -4.27
N LEU A 20 5.19 14.00 -4.91
CA LEU A 20 4.66 14.55 -6.16
C LEU A 20 5.43 13.93 -7.31
N ILE A 21 4.74 13.28 -8.22
CA ILE A 21 5.30 12.57 -9.37
C ILE A 21 4.63 13.02 -10.67
N ASP A 22 5.31 12.84 -11.80
CA ASP A 22 4.69 12.99 -13.11
C ASP A 22 4.34 11.63 -13.75
N ASN A 23 3.69 11.69 -14.92
CA ASN A 23 3.29 10.50 -15.70
C ASN A 23 4.48 9.72 -16.32
N GLU A 24 5.71 10.17 -16.13
CA GLU A 24 6.94 9.46 -16.48
C GLU A 24 7.58 8.78 -15.26
N GLY A 25 6.98 8.94 -14.05
CA GLY A 25 7.49 8.39 -12.79
C GLY A 25 8.61 9.22 -12.15
N VAL A 26 8.81 10.47 -12.60
CA VAL A 26 9.82 11.36 -12.04
C VAL A 26 9.32 11.99 -10.75
N PHE A 27 10.12 11.91 -9.70
CA PHE A 27 9.81 12.50 -8.39
C PHE A 27 10.25 13.96 -8.35
N TYR A 28 9.31 14.85 -8.01
CA TYR A 28 9.55 16.31 -7.84
C TYR A 28 9.62 16.74 -6.39
N PHE A 29 8.89 16.06 -5.53
CA PHE A 29 8.85 16.27 -4.10
C PHE A 29 8.64 14.95 -3.37
N GLN A 30 9.27 14.78 -2.22
CA GLN A 30 9.11 13.59 -1.39
C GLN A 30 9.14 13.99 0.08
N GLY A 31 8.31 13.31 0.87
CA GLY A 31 8.28 13.50 2.29
C GLY A 31 7.89 12.24 3.06
N LYS A 32 8.04 12.32 4.38
CA LYS A 32 7.68 11.25 5.30
C LYS A 32 7.20 11.83 6.61
N LEU A 33 6.05 11.36 7.09
CA LEU A 33 5.47 11.72 8.39
C LEU A 33 5.21 10.45 9.22
N PRO A 34 5.11 10.54 10.56
CA PRO A 34 4.62 9.44 11.37
C PRO A 34 3.15 9.15 10.99
N SER A 35 2.76 7.87 10.92
CA SER A 35 1.38 7.49 10.55
C SER A 35 0.39 7.74 11.67
N LYS A 36 0.82 7.68 12.94
CA LYS A 36 -0.05 7.69 14.14
C LYS A 36 -1.06 6.55 14.17
N ALA A 37 -0.67 5.41 13.61
CA ALA A 37 -1.51 4.24 13.48
C ALA A 37 -2.00 3.66 14.82
N ASP A 38 -1.24 3.89 15.89
CA ASP A 38 -1.53 3.49 17.27
C ASP A 38 -2.51 4.44 17.99
N GLU A 39 -2.78 5.63 17.44
CA GLU A 39 -3.70 6.60 18.04
C GLU A 39 -5.15 6.30 17.62
N SER A 40 -5.53 6.69 16.39
CA SER A 40 -6.88 6.47 15.83
C SER A 40 -6.91 6.66 14.31
N ALA A 41 -8.01 6.24 13.67
CA ALA A 41 -8.24 6.45 12.25
C ALA A 41 -8.24 7.95 11.88
N GLU A 42 -8.84 8.81 12.70
CA GLU A 42 -8.88 10.26 12.50
C GLU A 42 -7.46 10.86 12.55
N ALA A 43 -6.61 10.38 13.47
CA ALA A 43 -5.22 10.82 13.56
C ALA A 43 -4.44 10.44 12.30
N VAL A 44 -4.66 9.23 11.77
CA VAL A 44 -4.07 8.78 10.50
C VAL A 44 -4.55 9.65 9.35
N ILE A 45 -5.85 9.89 9.21
CA ILE A 45 -6.42 10.75 8.16
C ILE A 45 -5.82 12.16 8.25
N GLY A 46 -5.66 12.71 9.45
CA GLY A 46 -5.01 14.01 9.66
C GLY A 46 -3.56 14.05 9.16
N GLN A 47 -2.81 12.94 9.31
CA GLN A 47 -1.45 12.83 8.75
C GLN A 47 -1.46 12.75 7.22
N LEU A 48 -2.41 12.01 6.63
CA LEU A 48 -2.59 11.96 5.17
C LEU A 48 -2.90 13.35 4.59
N VAL A 49 -3.83 14.08 5.20
CA VAL A 49 -4.19 15.46 4.80
C VAL A 49 -2.97 16.39 4.93
N THR A 50 -2.19 16.26 6.00
CA THR A 50 -0.95 17.04 6.19
C THR A 50 0.04 16.76 5.06
N ALA A 51 0.31 15.49 4.75
CA ALA A 51 1.20 15.07 3.68
C ALA A 51 0.77 15.61 2.31
N ILE A 52 -0.54 15.54 2.02
CA ILE A 52 -1.10 16.06 0.77
C ILE A 52 -0.93 17.58 0.68
N ASN A 53 -1.21 18.31 1.76
CA ASN A 53 -1.09 19.76 1.78
C ASN A 53 0.36 20.24 1.61
N GLU A 54 1.35 19.53 2.15
CA GLU A 54 2.76 19.81 1.89
C GLU A 54 3.13 19.63 0.41
N ALA A 55 2.69 18.53 -0.22
CA ALA A 55 2.93 18.31 -1.64
C ALA A 55 2.18 19.33 -2.53
N LYS A 56 0.95 19.73 -2.13
CA LYS A 56 0.18 20.80 -2.82
C LYS A 56 0.89 22.14 -2.74
N ALA A 57 1.41 22.51 -1.58
CA ALA A 57 2.13 23.76 -1.41
C ALA A 57 3.36 23.84 -2.32
N PHE A 58 4.13 22.75 -2.39
CA PHE A 58 5.26 22.64 -3.32
C PHE A 58 4.81 22.77 -4.78
N ALA A 59 3.76 22.06 -5.18
CA ALA A 59 3.24 22.10 -6.54
C ALA A 59 2.78 23.53 -6.93
N GLN A 60 2.08 24.22 -6.02
CA GLN A 60 1.66 25.62 -6.22
C GLN A 60 2.83 26.56 -6.40
N GLU A 61 3.90 26.44 -5.60
CA GLU A 61 5.12 27.25 -5.73
C GLU A 61 5.78 27.08 -7.11
N LYS A 62 5.73 25.85 -7.64
CA LYS A 62 6.33 25.52 -8.95
C LYS A 62 5.38 25.72 -10.14
N GLY A 63 4.11 26.03 -9.89
CA GLY A 63 3.10 26.17 -10.95
C GLY A 63 2.67 24.83 -11.56
N TYR A 64 2.82 23.71 -10.85
CA TYR A 64 2.38 22.40 -11.30
C TYR A 64 0.90 22.19 -10.98
N LYS A 65 0.14 21.72 -11.97
CA LYS A 65 -1.26 21.38 -11.79
C LYS A 65 -1.36 19.91 -11.37
N ILE A 66 -1.91 19.65 -10.20
CA ILE A 66 -2.15 18.29 -9.69
C ILE A 66 -3.47 17.77 -10.26
N ASP A 67 -3.46 16.60 -10.89
CA ASP A 67 -4.63 15.97 -11.48
C ASP A 67 -5.39 15.07 -10.48
N GLY A 68 -4.70 14.54 -9.45
CA GLY A 68 -5.32 13.72 -8.42
C GLY A 68 -4.33 13.15 -7.40
N ILE A 69 -4.88 12.31 -6.52
CA ILE A 69 -4.16 11.64 -5.44
C ILE A 69 -4.35 10.14 -5.58
N GLY A 70 -3.26 9.37 -5.48
CA GLY A 70 -3.28 7.92 -5.32
C GLY A 70 -2.83 7.53 -3.93
N ILE A 71 -3.62 6.72 -3.21
CA ILE A 71 -3.33 6.30 -1.83
C ILE A 71 -3.23 4.79 -1.76
N GLY A 72 -2.05 4.28 -1.41
CA GLY A 72 -1.82 2.91 -0.98
C GLY A 72 -2.04 2.80 0.52
N THR A 73 -2.87 1.87 0.96
CA THR A 73 -3.18 1.62 2.36
C THR A 73 -3.17 0.14 2.68
N PRO A 74 -2.74 -0.27 3.88
CA PRO A 74 -2.93 -1.63 4.34
C PRO A 74 -4.40 -2.03 4.39
N GLY A 75 -4.65 -3.32 4.31
CA GLY A 75 -5.97 -3.92 4.42
C GLY A 75 -6.70 -4.10 3.09
N ILE A 76 -7.95 -4.47 3.18
CA ILE A 76 -8.83 -4.73 2.04
C ILE A 76 -9.48 -3.43 1.60
N VAL A 77 -9.25 -3.05 0.35
CA VAL A 77 -9.77 -1.80 -0.23
C VAL A 77 -10.81 -2.12 -1.28
N ASP A 78 -12.02 -1.60 -1.11
CA ASP A 78 -13.02 -1.52 -2.18
C ASP A 78 -12.68 -0.31 -3.07
N CYS A 79 -11.95 -0.57 -4.15
CA CYS A 79 -11.53 0.48 -5.08
C CYS A 79 -12.72 1.13 -5.81
N THR A 80 -13.85 0.42 -5.97
CA THR A 80 -15.04 0.92 -6.64
C THR A 80 -15.80 1.92 -5.78
N ASN A 81 -16.05 1.54 -4.51
CA ASN A 81 -16.73 2.41 -3.55
C ASN A 81 -15.75 3.32 -2.78
N ARG A 82 -14.45 3.15 -2.99
CA ARG A 82 -13.38 3.97 -2.42
C ARG A 82 -13.35 3.93 -0.89
N VAL A 83 -13.55 2.72 -0.33
CA VAL A 83 -13.67 2.46 1.10
C VAL A 83 -12.60 1.46 1.53
N VAL A 84 -11.98 1.70 2.68
CA VAL A 84 -11.18 0.69 3.37
C VAL A 84 -12.12 -0.18 4.18
N LEU A 85 -12.23 -1.46 3.83
CA LEU A 85 -13.18 -2.39 4.46
C LEU A 85 -12.67 -2.92 5.80
N GLY A 86 -11.35 -2.98 6.01
CA GLY A 86 -10.71 -3.52 7.21
C GLY A 86 -9.51 -4.41 6.88
N GLY A 87 -9.08 -5.27 7.81
CA GLY A 87 -7.93 -6.16 7.61
C GLY A 87 -6.58 -5.49 7.79
N ALA A 88 -6.51 -4.35 8.46
CA ALA A 88 -5.29 -3.64 8.83
C ALA A 88 -5.20 -3.52 10.36
N GLU A 89 -4.93 -4.64 11.03
CA GLU A 89 -4.89 -4.74 12.50
C GLU A 89 -3.83 -3.83 13.15
N ASN A 90 -2.85 -3.39 12.37
CA ASN A 90 -1.78 -2.48 12.79
C ASN A 90 -2.19 -1.00 12.79
N ILE A 91 -3.44 -0.67 12.44
CA ILE A 91 -3.98 0.70 12.48
C ILE A 91 -5.30 0.69 13.26
N ASN A 92 -5.33 1.40 14.38
CA ASN A 92 -6.50 1.44 15.25
C ASN A 92 -7.71 2.07 14.55
N GLY A 93 -8.83 1.32 14.51
CA GLY A 93 -10.09 1.79 13.94
C GLY A 93 -10.11 1.87 12.40
N TRP A 94 -9.17 1.22 11.69
CA TRP A 94 -9.05 1.28 10.23
C TRP A 94 -10.00 0.30 9.53
N GLU A 95 -11.29 0.46 9.78
CA GLU A 95 -12.36 -0.38 9.25
C GLU A 95 -13.57 0.45 8.84
N ASN A 96 -14.15 0.14 7.68
CA ASN A 96 -15.30 0.86 7.09
C ASN A 96 -15.04 2.38 6.92
N ILE A 97 -13.81 2.73 6.54
CA ILE A 97 -13.39 4.13 6.35
C ILE A 97 -13.66 4.55 4.90
N HIS A 98 -14.54 5.52 4.71
CA HIS A 98 -14.76 6.21 3.43
C HIS A 98 -13.60 7.18 3.14
N LEU A 99 -12.39 6.61 3.00
CA LEU A 99 -11.14 7.38 3.01
C LEU A 99 -11.08 8.40 1.88
N ALA A 100 -11.49 8.03 0.66
CA ALA A 100 -11.44 8.96 -0.47
C ALA A 100 -12.34 10.18 -0.24
N ASP A 101 -13.54 9.98 0.30
CA ASP A 101 -14.48 11.08 0.56
C ASP A 101 -13.93 12.06 1.60
N HIS A 102 -13.28 11.53 2.65
CA HIS A 102 -12.58 12.37 3.64
C HIS A 102 -11.46 13.19 2.99
N ILE A 103 -10.60 12.54 2.21
CA ILE A 103 -9.47 13.21 1.54
C ILE A 103 -9.96 14.25 0.53
N GLU A 104 -10.95 13.93 -0.28
CA GLU A 104 -11.53 14.87 -1.27
C GLU A 104 -12.17 16.06 -0.60
N THR A 105 -12.89 15.87 0.51
CA THR A 105 -13.50 16.94 1.29
C THR A 105 -12.44 17.92 1.84
N GLU A 106 -11.37 17.39 2.43
CA GLU A 106 -10.33 18.18 3.08
C GLU A 106 -9.36 18.84 2.08
N THR A 107 -9.14 18.22 0.92
CA THR A 107 -8.09 18.65 0.00
C THR A 107 -8.59 19.29 -1.29
N GLY A 108 -9.84 19.01 -1.67
CA GLY A 108 -10.43 19.45 -2.94
C GLY A 108 -9.86 18.73 -4.17
N LEU A 109 -9.08 17.65 -4.01
CA LEU A 109 -8.51 16.85 -5.08
C LEU A 109 -9.16 15.48 -5.13
N SER A 110 -9.39 14.94 -6.32
CA SER A 110 -9.89 13.58 -6.50
C SER A 110 -8.89 12.55 -5.96
N ALA A 111 -9.37 11.54 -5.25
CA ALA A 111 -8.57 10.51 -4.63
C ALA A 111 -8.95 9.09 -5.09
N LEU A 112 -7.95 8.30 -5.45
CA LEU A 112 -8.06 6.87 -5.74
C LEU A 112 -7.36 6.08 -4.64
N LEU A 113 -7.96 4.94 -4.27
CA LEU A 113 -7.44 4.05 -3.24
C LEU A 113 -7.04 2.70 -3.83
N GLY A 114 -6.04 2.09 -3.22
CA GLY A 114 -5.67 0.70 -3.48
C GLY A 114 -4.96 0.09 -2.28
N ASN A 115 -4.90 -1.24 -2.26
CA ASN A 115 -4.04 -1.92 -1.30
C ASN A 115 -2.56 -1.57 -1.59
N ASP A 116 -1.76 -1.36 -0.55
CA ASP A 116 -0.37 -0.94 -0.62
C ASP A 116 0.51 -1.88 -1.47
N ALA A 117 0.43 -3.20 -1.23
CA ALA A 117 1.20 -4.18 -2.00
C ALA A 117 0.75 -4.24 -3.47
N ASN A 118 -0.56 -4.11 -3.73
CA ASN A 118 -1.10 -4.07 -5.08
C ASN A 118 -0.59 -2.85 -5.86
N LEU A 119 -0.62 -1.68 -5.26
CA LEU A 119 -0.12 -0.45 -5.90
C LEU A 119 1.39 -0.46 -6.07
N MET A 120 2.14 -1.08 -5.13
CA MET A 120 3.58 -1.28 -5.29
C MET A 120 3.86 -2.17 -6.50
N GLY A 121 3.16 -3.30 -6.65
CA GLY A 121 3.31 -4.18 -7.81
C GLY A 121 2.94 -3.50 -9.14
N LEU A 122 1.91 -2.65 -9.14
CA LEU A 122 1.55 -1.84 -10.31
C LEU A 122 2.66 -0.86 -10.65
N GLY A 123 3.21 -0.16 -9.65
CA GLY A 123 4.32 0.78 -9.83
C GLY A 123 5.57 0.10 -10.40
N GLU A 124 5.94 -1.08 -9.89
CA GLU A 124 7.03 -1.89 -10.42
C GLU A 124 6.79 -2.36 -11.86
N THR A 125 5.54 -2.65 -12.22
CA THR A 125 5.18 -3.01 -13.59
C THR A 125 5.29 -1.84 -14.55
N MET A 126 4.93 -0.63 -14.11
CA MET A 126 4.94 0.56 -14.95
C MET A 126 6.33 1.21 -15.05
N TYR A 127 7.06 1.29 -13.95
CA TYR A 127 8.27 2.11 -13.83
C TYR A 127 9.50 1.36 -13.30
N GLY A 128 9.34 0.12 -12.81
CA GLY A 128 10.38 -0.65 -12.16
C GLY A 128 10.77 -1.93 -12.87
N ALA A 129 11.04 -2.98 -12.11
CA ALA A 129 11.57 -4.25 -12.60
C ALA A 129 10.62 -5.02 -13.55
N GLY A 130 9.31 -4.74 -13.49
CA GLY A 130 8.30 -5.34 -14.38
C GLY A 130 8.07 -4.58 -15.68
N GLN A 131 8.80 -3.49 -15.95
CA GLN A 131 8.58 -2.66 -17.13
C GLN A 131 8.71 -3.43 -18.43
N GLY A 132 7.70 -3.31 -19.29
CA GLY A 132 7.62 -4.02 -20.57
C GLY A 132 7.00 -5.42 -20.50
N ALA A 133 6.74 -5.95 -19.31
CA ALA A 133 6.02 -7.20 -19.15
C ALA A 133 4.50 -6.94 -19.05
N THR A 134 3.71 -7.80 -19.70
CA THR A 134 2.24 -7.71 -19.67
C THR A 134 1.63 -8.54 -18.54
N HIS A 135 2.37 -9.54 -18.05
CA HIS A 135 1.97 -10.41 -16.95
C HIS A 135 3.07 -10.43 -15.90
N VAL A 136 2.76 -10.01 -14.68
CA VAL A 136 3.71 -9.93 -13.57
C VAL A 136 3.07 -10.49 -12.31
N VAL A 137 3.82 -11.29 -11.58
CA VAL A 137 3.54 -11.63 -10.19
C VAL A 137 4.59 -10.92 -9.34
N PHE A 138 4.13 -10.14 -8.39
CA PHE A 138 4.95 -9.36 -7.50
C PHE A 138 4.74 -9.82 -6.05
N LEU A 139 5.82 -9.95 -5.29
CA LEU A 139 5.79 -10.27 -3.87
C LEU A 139 6.57 -9.20 -3.09
N THR A 140 5.95 -8.66 -2.06
CA THR A 140 6.65 -7.86 -1.05
C THR A 140 7.03 -8.75 0.11
N VAL A 141 8.30 -8.73 0.52
CA VAL A 141 8.80 -9.48 1.67
C VAL A 141 9.25 -8.47 2.73
N GLY A 142 8.48 -8.36 3.81
CA GLY A 142 8.72 -7.47 4.92
C GLY A 142 8.28 -8.12 6.23
N THR A 143 7.64 -7.37 7.12
CA THR A 143 7.02 -7.91 8.35
C THR A 143 6.09 -9.07 8.03
N GLY A 144 5.30 -8.92 6.95
CA GLY A 144 4.52 -9.99 6.32
C GLY A 144 4.92 -10.18 4.86
N ILE A 145 4.10 -10.93 4.12
CA ILE A 145 4.22 -11.11 2.67
C ILE A 145 2.95 -10.60 2.00
N GLY A 146 3.08 -9.51 1.27
CA GLY A 146 2.06 -9.01 0.38
C GLY A 146 2.28 -9.47 -1.07
N GLY A 147 1.31 -9.22 -1.93
CA GLY A 147 1.45 -9.55 -3.33
C GLY A 147 0.59 -8.74 -4.27
N ALA A 148 0.97 -8.75 -5.55
CA ALA A 148 0.19 -8.23 -6.63
C ALA A 148 0.30 -9.14 -7.86
N VAL A 149 -0.77 -9.22 -8.62
CA VAL A 149 -0.80 -9.90 -9.91
C VAL A 149 -1.25 -8.90 -10.95
N VAL A 150 -0.48 -8.77 -12.02
CA VAL A 150 -0.82 -7.96 -13.19
C VAL A 150 -1.06 -8.90 -14.37
N ILE A 151 -2.18 -8.75 -15.05
CA ILE A 151 -2.57 -9.51 -16.23
C ILE A 151 -2.95 -8.51 -17.32
N ASP A 152 -2.37 -8.64 -18.51
CA ASP A 152 -2.56 -7.73 -19.63
C ASP A 152 -2.33 -6.25 -19.24
N GLY A 153 -1.32 -6.00 -18.41
CA GLY A 153 -0.96 -4.66 -17.91
C GLY A 153 -1.93 -4.07 -16.88
N LYS A 154 -2.86 -4.86 -16.34
CA LYS A 154 -3.86 -4.41 -15.35
C LYS A 154 -3.76 -5.22 -14.08
N LEU A 155 -3.92 -4.53 -12.94
CA LEU A 155 -4.03 -5.22 -11.64
C LEU A 155 -5.21 -6.20 -11.64
N PHE A 156 -4.92 -7.42 -11.20
CA PHE A 156 -5.92 -8.44 -10.95
C PHE A 156 -6.40 -8.33 -9.50
N ASN A 157 -7.54 -7.71 -9.29
CA ASN A 157 -8.10 -7.51 -7.94
C ASN A 157 -8.86 -8.74 -7.43
N GLY A 158 -9.22 -9.69 -8.32
CA GLY A 158 -10.02 -10.85 -7.94
C GLY A 158 -11.43 -10.50 -7.48
N TYR A 159 -12.11 -11.49 -6.88
CA TYR A 159 -13.43 -11.26 -6.29
C TYR A 159 -13.31 -10.42 -5.00
N ALA A 160 -14.12 -9.39 -4.90
CA ALA A 160 -14.17 -8.48 -3.74
C ALA A 160 -12.80 -7.88 -3.34
N ASN A 161 -11.92 -7.63 -4.33
CA ASN A 161 -10.56 -7.08 -4.13
C ASN A 161 -9.66 -7.93 -3.21
N ARG A 162 -9.85 -9.25 -3.18
CA ARG A 162 -9.09 -10.21 -2.37
C ARG A 162 -8.30 -11.21 -3.22
N GLY A 163 -8.07 -10.93 -4.50
CA GLY A 163 -7.50 -11.89 -5.43
C GLY A 163 -5.99 -12.10 -5.32
N THR A 164 -5.28 -11.29 -4.55
CA THR A 164 -3.82 -11.25 -4.54
C THR A 164 -3.19 -11.35 -3.15
N GLU A 165 -3.87 -12.03 -2.23
CA GLU A 165 -3.37 -12.35 -0.89
C GLU A 165 -2.31 -13.48 -0.95
N LEU A 166 -1.21 -13.23 -1.70
CA LEU A 166 -0.21 -14.26 -2.04
C LEU A 166 0.58 -14.76 -0.82
N GLY A 167 0.72 -13.95 0.22
CA GLY A 167 1.33 -14.36 1.49
C GLY A 167 0.53 -15.44 2.21
N HIS A 168 -0.77 -15.55 1.92
CA HIS A 168 -1.67 -16.51 2.55
C HIS A 168 -1.92 -17.77 1.71
N VAL A 169 -1.18 -17.96 0.61
CA VAL A 169 -1.17 -19.23 -0.13
C VAL A 169 -0.52 -20.31 0.74
N PRO A 170 -1.19 -21.46 0.96
CA PRO A 170 -0.62 -22.54 1.75
C PRO A 170 0.66 -23.11 1.11
N LEU A 171 1.77 -23.02 1.82
CA LEU A 171 3.05 -23.62 1.45
C LEU A 171 3.21 -25.04 2.03
N ILE A 172 2.73 -25.24 3.26
CA ILE A 172 2.86 -26.50 3.99
C ILE A 172 1.47 -27.00 4.38
N ALA A 173 1.09 -28.18 3.87
CA ALA A 173 -0.16 -28.83 4.26
C ALA A 173 -0.12 -29.17 5.77
N ASN A 174 -1.18 -28.79 6.50
CA ASN A 174 -1.25 -28.95 7.97
C ASN A 174 -0.11 -28.24 8.74
N GLY A 175 0.41 -27.12 8.18
CA GLY A 175 1.42 -26.30 8.83
C GLY A 175 0.86 -25.41 9.93
N GLU A 176 1.63 -24.38 10.31
CA GLU A 176 1.28 -23.49 11.41
C GLU A 176 -0.04 -22.73 11.15
N PRO A 177 -0.87 -22.53 12.20
CA PRO A 177 -2.07 -21.72 12.09
C PRO A 177 -1.74 -20.28 11.67
N CYS A 178 -2.57 -19.71 10.80
CA CYS A 178 -2.44 -18.33 10.34
C CYS A 178 -3.60 -17.45 10.83
N ALA A 179 -3.32 -16.18 11.11
CA ALA A 179 -4.34 -15.21 11.51
C ALA A 179 -5.46 -15.03 10.46
N CYS A 180 -5.18 -15.33 9.18
CA CYS A 180 -6.21 -15.32 8.12
C CYS A 180 -7.26 -16.45 8.24
N GLY A 181 -7.12 -17.35 9.22
CA GLY A 181 -8.00 -18.52 9.44
C GLY A 181 -7.58 -19.79 8.69
N SER A 182 -6.51 -19.75 7.89
CA SER A 182 -5.92 -20.90 7.19
C SER A 182 -4.76 -21.48 7.99
N VAL A 183 -4.07 -22.47 7.41
CA VAL A 183 -2.86 -23.09 7.97
C VAL A 183 -1.76 -23.18 6.91
N GLY A 184 -0.51 -23.09 7.35
CA GLY A 184 0.65 -23.32 6.49
C GLY A 184 0.91 -22.22 5.47
N CYS A 185 0.45 -20.99 5.70
CA CYS A 185 0.62 -19.87 4.78
C CYS A 185 2.09 -19.52 4.55
N LEU A 186 2.43 -19.13 3.31
CA LEU A 186 3.79 -18.73 2.88
C LEU A 186 4.40 -17.68 3.84
N GLU A 187 3.63 -16.70 4.29
CA GLU A 187 4.07 -15.64 5.19
C GLU A 187 4.70 -16.18 6.48
N HIS A 188 4.15 -17.27 7.05
CA HIS A 188 4.68 -17.89 8.27
C HIS A 188 6.08 -18.49 8.10
N TYR A 189 6.53 -18.71 6.89
CA TYR A 189 7.82 -19.38 6.62
C TYR A 189 8.83 -18.48 5.93
N ALA A 190 8.39 -17.42 5.27
CA ALA A 190 9.24 -16.62 4.39
C ALA A 190 9.23 -15.11 4.67
N SER A 191 8.46 -14.61 5.66
CA SER A 191 8.52 -13.21 6.06
C SER A 191 9.79 -12.90 6.88
N THR A 192 10.16 -11.61 6.98
CA THR A 192 11.32 -11.21 7.81
C THR A 192 11.10 -11.50 9.30
N VAL A 193 9.85 -11.42 9.77
CA VAL A 193 9.48 -11.79 11.15
C VAL A 193 9.68 -13.29 11.36
N SER A 194 9.17 -14.11 10.45
CA SER A 194 9.33 -15.57 10.53
C SER A 194 10.81 -15.99 10.50
N TYR A 195 11.60 -15.40 9.61
CA TYR A 195 13.03 -15.63 9.55
C TYR A 195 13.70 -15.32 10.89
N THR A 196 13.37 -14.18 11.49
CA THR A 196 13.93 -13.76 12.80
C THR A 196 13.56 -14.77 13.88
N HIS A 197 12.31 -15.19 13.99
CA HIS A 197 11.86 -16.14 15.02
C HIS A 197 12.41 -17.55 14.81
N LEU A 198 12.61 -17.99 13.57
CA LEU A 198 13.13 -19.32 13.28
C LEU A 198 14.66 -19.41 13.42
N THR A 199 15.39 -18.31 13.22
CA THR A 199 16.87 -18.32 13.16
C THR A 199 17.56 -17.79 14.42
N LEU A 200 16.95 -16.88 15.18
CA LEU A 200 17.55 -16.35 16.41
C LEU A 200 17.93 -17.41 17.46
N PRO A 201 17.15 -18.49 17.68
CA PRO A 201 17.56 -19.54 18.61
C PRO A 201 18.82 -20.29 18.17
N THR A 202 19.12 -20.32 16.87
CA THR A 202 20.32 -21.00 16.34
C THR A 202 21.58 -20.15 16.42
N ILE A 203 21.46 -18.84 16.50
CA ILE A 203 22.62 -17.91 16.63
C ILE A 203 23.15 -17.86 18.07
N LEU A 204 22.33 -18.19 19.07
CA LEU A 204 22.74 -18.21 20.49
C LEU A 204 23.42 -19.51 20.93
N LEU A 205 23.64 -20.46 20.04
CA LEU A 205 24.29 -21.76 20.33
C LEU A 205 25.67 -21.91 19.68
N VAL A 206 26.28 -20.80 19.22
CA VAL A 206 27.68 -20.80 18.70
C VAL A 206 28.57 -19.98 19.61
#